data_90b42d9cd7a612b4f5858e08c7f49ce6
#
_entry.id   90b42d9cd7a612b4f5858e08c7f49ce6
#
_cell.length_a   1.000
_cell.length_b   1.000
_cell.length_c   1.000
_cell.angle_alpha   90.00
_cell.angle_beta   90.00
_cell.angle_gamma   90.00
#
_symmetry.space_group_name_H-M   'P 1'
#
loop_
_entity.id
_entity.type
_entity.pdbx_description
1 polymer ?
#
loop_
_entity_poly.entity_id
_entity_poly.type
_entity_poly.pdbx_seq_one_letter_code
_entity_poly.pdbx_strand_id
1 'polypeptide(L)'
;MGVRNMKIIAVDFDGTLCENKYPEIGEPVIGYYRGWKGDKYFSCRFHFIKLLIALQEMGNKIILFTCRGGEQLEEAVSWCDNLFGLKFDAVNNDVEETLQRYAPTLELRNQLSTTRKIYADVYIDDRNLNADEYLEKNLILLDEKSLYDMGITENATEFLIERVLNK
;
A
#
# COMPACT_ATOMS: atom_id res chain seq x y z
N MET A 1 -24.73 -8.01 7.31
CA MET A 1 -23.49 -7.57 6.63
C MET A 1 -22.84 -6.53 7.52
N GLY A 2 -21.71 -6.86 8.16
CA GLY A 2 -20.99 -5.89 8.98
C GLY A 2 -20.45 -4.78 8.08
N VAL A 3 -20.67 -3.53 8.45
CA VAL A 3 -20.04 -2.36 7.83
C VAL A 3 -18.54 -2.55 8.01
N ARG A 4 -17.81 -2.91 6.92
CA ARG A 4 -16.34 -2.89 6.95
C ARG A 4 -15.95 -1.44 7.19
N ASN A 5 -15.33 -1.16 8.33
CA ASN A 5 -14.79 0.16 8.59
C ASN A 5 -13.72 0.46 7.52
N MET A 6 -13.93 1.53 6.76
CA MET A 6 -12.93 2.10 5.86
C MET A 6 -11.63 2.33 6.63
N LYS A 7 -10.53 1.85 6.10
CA LYS A 7 -9.18 2.11 6.64
C LYS A 7 -8.45 3.12 5.77
N ILE A 8 -7.59 3.89 6.41
CA ILE A 8 -6.65 4.81 5.77
C ILE A 8 -5.26 4.20 5.88
N ILE A 9 -4.62 3.98 4.74
CA ILE A 9 -3.33 3.30 4.62
C ILE A 9 -2.34 4.30 4.02
N ALA A 10 -1.33 4.67 4.78
CA ALA A 10 -0.22 5.48 4.31
C ALA A 10 0.91 4.57 3.84
N VAL A 11 1.43 4.83 2.65
CA VAL A 11 2.49 4.02 2.04
C VAL A 11 3.65 4.93 1.62
N ASP A 12 4.87 4.56 1.99
CA ASP A 12 6.08 5.21 1.53
C ASP A 12 6.42 4.81 0.08
N PHE A 13 7.29 5.57 -0.58
CA PHE A 13 7.69 5.36 -1.96
C PHE A 13 9.03 4.62 -2.07
N ASP A 14 10.12 5.27 -1.61
CA ASP A 14 11.48 4.78 -1.78
C ASP A 14 11.80 3.60 -0.84
N GLY A 15 12.13 2.44 -1.39
CA GLY A 15 12.33 1.21 -0.62
C GLY A 15 11.03 0.45 -0.34
N THR A 16 9.87 1.05 -0.62
CA THR A 16 8.54 0.48 -0.37
C THR A 16 7.82 0.14 -1.67
N LEU A 17 7.54 1.09 -2.55
CA LEU A 17 6.94 0.85 -3.88
C LEU A 17 7.99 0.56 -4.94
N CYS A 18 9.14 1.20 -4.86
CA CYS A 18 10.28 0.97 -5.75
C CYS A 18 11.57 0.77 -4.95
N GLU A 19 12.65 0.34 -5.61
CA GLU A 19 13.98 0.33 -5.00
C GLU A 19 14.39 1.75 -4.58
N ASN A 20 15.09 1.86 -3.45
CA ASN A 20 15.59 3.15 -2.99
C ASN A 20 16.79 3.60 -3.84
N LYS A 21 16.54 4.42 -4.84
CA LYS A 21 17.53 5.02 -5.74
C LYS A 21 17.41 6.55 -5.81
N TYR A 22 16.83 7.16 -4.78
CA TYR A 22 16.64 8.62 -4.75
C TYR A 22 17.89 9.39 -5.21
N PRO A 23 17.78 10.42 -6.09
CA PRO A 23 16.54 11.06 -6.56
C PRO A 23 15.82 10.34 -7.70
N GLU A 24 16.47 9.42 -8.43
CA GLU A 24 15.83 8.66 -9.49
C GLU A 24 14.75 7.72 -8.93
N ILE A 25 13.84 7.28 -9.79
CA ILE A 25 12.89 6.22 -9.46
C ILE A 25 13.54 4.88 -9.77
N GLY A 26 13.67 4.04 -8.74
CA GLY A 26 14.14 2.67 -8.90
C GLY A 26 13.11 1.75 -9.55
N GLU A 27 13.55 0.56 -9.93
CA GLU A 27 12.65 -0.49 -10.38
C GLU A 27 11.71 -0.92 -9.24
N PRO A 28 10.55 -1.51 -9.55
CA PRO A 28 9.73 -2.14 -8.54
C PRO A 28 10.54 -3.16 -7.75
N VAL A 29 10.56 -3.03 -6.42
CA VAL A 29 11.37 -3.90 -5.57
C VAL A 29 10.99 -5.36 -5.77
N ILE A 30 12.00 -6.20 -5.96
CA ILE A 30 11.86 -7.64 -6.03
C ILE A 30 12.21 -8.20 -4.65
N GLY A 31 11.26 -8.90 -4.03
CA GLY A 31 11.45 -9.53 -2.74
C GLY A 31 11.13 -11.01 -2.77
N TYR A 32 11.66 -11.72 -1.80
CA TYR A 32 11.32 -13.12 -1.55
C TYR A 32 10.57 -13.22 -0.22
N TYR A 33 9.49 -13.97 -0.19
CA TYR A 33 8.85 -14.34 1.05
C TYR A 33 8.66 -15.86 1.14
N ARG A 34 8.56 -16.38 2.35
CA ARG A 34 8.36 -17.80 2.57
C ARG A 34 6.88 -18.13 2.49
N GLY A 35 6.51 -19.03 1.60
CA GLY A 35 5.21 -19.65 1.59
C GLY A 35 4.98 -20.55 2.82
N TRP A 36 3.74 -20.99 2.99
CA TRP A 36 3.31 -21.79 4.13
C TRP A 36 4.03 -23.15 4.23
N LYS A 37 4.56 -23.72 3.15
CA LYS A 37 5.39 -24.93 3.11
C LYS A 37 6.88 -24.67 3.29
N GLY A 38 7.27 -23.43 3.59
CA GLY A 38 8.67 -23.04 3.71
C GLY A 38 9.38 -22.76 2.37
N ASP A 39 8.68 -22.90 1.26
CA ASP A 39 9.18 -22.57 -0.07
C ASP A 39 9.36 -21.06 -0.20
N LYS A 40 10.37 -20.65 -0.97
CA LYS A 40 10.59 -19.24 -1.28
C LYS A 40 9.78 -18.87 -2.52
N TYR A 41 8.88 -17.91 -2.35
CA TYR A 41 8.15 -17.31 -3.46
C TYR A 41 8.78 -15.99 -3.87
N PHE A 42 8.70 -15.73 -5.15
CA PHE A 42 9.16 -14.49 -5.74
C PHE A 42 8.03 -13.46 -5.67
N SER A 43 8.24 -12.38 -4.93
CA SER A 43 7.31 -11.25 -4.88
C SER A 43 7.97 -10.02 -5.48
N CYS A 44 7.29 -9.41 -6.43
CA CYS A 44 7.63 -8.10 -6.95
C CYS A 44 6.70 -7.07 -6.28
N ARG A 45 7.15 -5.85 -6.07
CA ARG A 45 6.30 -4.75 -5.58
C ARG A 45 5.06 -4.51 -6.43
N PHE A 46 5.08 -4.98 -7.65
CA PHE A 46 3.90 -5.05 -8.50
C PHE A 46 2.69 -5.72 -7.82
N HIS A 47 2.90 -6.83 -7.12
CA HIS A 47 1.82 -7.51 -6.38
C HIS A 47 1.35 -6.70 -5.17
N PHE A 48 2.26 -6.02 -4.49
CA PHE A 48 1.91 -5.10 -3.41
C PHE A 48 1.09 -3.91 -3.92
N ILE A 49 1.48 -3.32 -5.06
CA ILE A 49 0.72 -2.23 -5.70
C ILE A 49 -0.67 -2.71 -6.11
N LYS A 50 -0.80 -3.92 -6.66
CA LYS A 50 -2.11 -4.53 -6.95
C LYS A 50 -2.97 -4.71 -5.70
N LEU A 51 -2.37 -5.10 -4.58
CA LEU A 51 -3.07 -5.18 -3.31
C LEU A 51 -3.61 -3.81 -2.87
N LEU A 52 -2.82 -2.74 -3.01
CA LEU A 52 -3.29 -1.38 -2.69
C LEU A 52 -4.49 -0.99 -3.55
N ILE A 53 -4.46 -1.28 -4.85
CA ILE A 53 -5.58 -1.02 -5.76
C ILE A 53 -6.83 -1.81 -5.32
N ALA A 54 -6.68 -3.11 -5.03
CA ALA A 54 -7.79 -3.93 -4.56
C ALA A 54 -8.38 -3.40 -3.23
N LEU A 55 -7.54 -2.91 -2.33
CA LEU A 55 -7.99 -2.28 -1.09
C LEU A 55 -8.77 -0.98 -1.34
N GLN A 56 -8.36 -0.16 -2.33
CA GLN A 56 -9.13 1.03 -2.74
C GLN A 56 -10.50 0.66 -3.32
N GLU A 57 -10.56 -0.35 -4.18
CA GLU A 57 -11.82 -0.86 -4.74
C GLU A 57 -12.78 -1.38 -3.65
N MET A 58 -12.23 -1.83 -2.53
CA MET A 58 -12.99 -2.22 -1.34
C MET A 58 -13.40 -1.03 -0.46
N GLY A 59 -13.12 0.20 -0.87
CA GLY A 59 -13.49 1.44 -0.18
C GLY A 59 -12.49 1.97 0.84
N ASN A 60 -11.26 1.40 0.89
CA ASN A 60 -10.19 1.95 1.71
C ASN A 60 -9.53 3.16 1.03
N LYS A 61 -8.79 3.94 1.78
CA LYS A 61 -8.06 5.12 1.30
C LYS A 61 -6.56 4.87 1.32
N ILE A 62 -5.87 5.23 0.24
CA ILE A 62 -4.43 5.09 0.11
C ILE A 62 -3.78 6.47 0.01
N ILE A 63 -2.88 6.75 0.94
CA ILE A 63 -2.09 7.99 0.98
C ILE A 63 -0.66 7.67 0.56
N LEU A 64 -0.11 8.40 -0.40
CA LEU A 64 1.34 8.44 -0.58
C LEU A 64 1.96 9.32 0.50
N PHE A 65 2.80 8.75 1.34
CA PHE A 65 3.46 9.45 2.44
C PHE A 65 4.97 9.27 2.32
N THR A 66 5.64 10.22 1.68
CA THR A 66 7.05 10.14 1.28
C THR A 66 7.81 11.42 1.60
N CYS A 67 9.13 11.30 1.70
CA CYS A 67 10.03 12.45 1.82
C CYS A 67 10.28 13.18 0.51
N ARG A 68 9.80 12.66 -0.64
CA ARG A 68 9.91 13.35 -1.93
C ARG A 68 9.10 14.64 -1.93
N GLY A 69 9.60 15.65 -2.64
CA GLY A 69 8.94 16.95 -2.84
C GLY A 69 9.17 17.50 -4.24
N GLY A 70 8.43 18.55 -4.61
CA GLY A 70 8.58 19.21 -5.92
C GLY A 70 8.41 18.24 -7.10
N GLU A 71 9.24 18.41 -8.12
CA GLU A 71 9.20 17.61 -9.34
C GLU A 71 9.36 16.11 -9.07
N GLN A 72 10.21 15.71 -8.13
CA GLN A 72 10.42 14.29 -7.78
C GLN A 72 9.17 13.65 -7.17
N LEU A 73 8.34 14.41 -6.48
CA LEU A 73 7.05 13.94 -5.97
C LEU A 73 6.05 13.76 -7.12
N GLU A 74 5.99 14.72 -8.04
CA GLU A 74 5.12 14.64 -9.21
C GLU A 74 5.48 13.45 -10.11
N GLU A 75 6.78 13.21 -10.31
CA GLU A 75 7.28 12.04 -11.03
C GLU A 75 6.88 10.73 -10.34
N ALA A 76 7.00 10.64 -9.01
CA ALA A 76 6.63 9.44 -8.26
C ALA A 76 5.13 9.14 -8.36
N VAL A 77 4.28 10.16 -8.24
CA VAL A 77 2.82 10.03 -8.40
C VAL A 77 2.48 9.58 -9.83
N SER A 78 3.09 10.23 -10.83
CA SER A 78 2.88 9.90 -12.24
C SER A 78 3.36 8.49 -12.57
N TRP A 79 4.47 8.04 -11.99
CA TRP A 79 4.98 6.68 -12.14
C TRP A 79 3.98 5.64 -11.65
N CYS A 80 3.38 5.85 -10.47
CA CYS A 80 2.37 4.94 -9.91
C CYS A 80 1.10 4.88 -10.78
N ASP A 81 0.59 6.03 -11.24
CA ASP A 81 -0.61 6.08 -12.09
C ASP A 81 -0.35 5.49 -13.47
N ASN A 82 0.72 5.91 -14.15
CA ASN A 82 0.98 5.53 -15.54
C ASN A 82 1.34 4.04 -15.70
N LEU A 83 2.12 3.47 -14.77
CA LEU A 83 2.57 2.08 -14.89
C LEU A 83 1.60 1.08 -14.25
N PHE A 84 0.89 1.46 -13.20
CA PHE A 84 0.10 0.51 -12.42
C PHE A 84 -1.37 0.91 -12.28
N GLY A 85 -1.74 2.13 -12.62
CA GLY A 85 -3.08 2.66 -12.40
C GLY A 85 -3.38 2.98 -10.92
N LEU A 86 -2.37 3.03 -10.06
CA LEU A 86 -2.54 3.40 -8.66
C LEU A 86 -2.65 4.90 -8.52
N LYS A 87 -3.82 5.38 -8.13
CA LYS A 87 -4.12 6.79 -7.83
C LYS A 87 -4.27 6.96 -6.33
N PHE A 88 -3.49 7.88 -5.77
CA PHE A 88 -3.57 8.14 -4.33
C PHE A 88 -4.76 9.04 -3.99
N ASP A 89 -5.43 8.75 -2.87
CA ASP A 89 -6.51 9.58 -2.33
C ASP A 89 -5.99 10.89 -1.72
N ALA A 90 -4.73 10.87 -1.25
CA ALA A 90 -3.98 12.05 -0.82
C ALA A 90 -2.47 11.82 -0.97
N VAL A 91 -1.69 12.89 -1.03
CA VAL A 91 -0.22 12.88 -1.15
C VAL A 91 0.35 13.78 -0.07
N ASN A 92 1.13 13.21 0.84
CA ASN A 92 1.72 13.92 1.99
C ASN A 92 0.72 14.77 2.78
N ASN A 93 -0.54 14.37 2.77
CA ASN A 93 -1.64 15.10 3.43
C ASN A 93 -2.73 14.12 3.89
N ASP A 94 -3.61 14.60 4.77
CA ASP A 94 -4.78 13.86 5.20
C ASP A 94 -5.82 13.77 4.08
N VAL A 95 -6.56 12.66 4.06
CA VAL A 95 -7.72 12.51 3.18
C VAL A 95 -8.88 13.37 3.65
N GLU A 96 -9.77 13.75 2.74
CA GLU A 96 -10.89 14.66 3.02
C GLU A 96 -11.80 14.14 4.16
N GLU A 97 -12.00 12.84 4.26
CA GLU A 97 -12.78 12.22 5.34
C GLU A 97 -12.17 12.48 6.72
N THR A 98 -10.86 12.46 6.84
CA THR A 98 -10.14 12.82 8.07
C THR A 98 -10.29 14.32 8.37
N LEU A 99 -10.11 15.16 7.35
CA LEU A 99 -10.23 16.61 7.50
C LEU A 99 -11.64 17.01 7.92
N GLN A 100 -12.68 16.40 7.36
CA GLN A 100 -14.05 16.65 7.76
C GLN A 100 -14.32 16.25 9.23
N ARG A 101 -13.70 15.16 9.68
CA ARG A 101 -13.90 14.64 11.04
C ARG A 101 -13.17 15.45 12.11
N TYR A 102 -11.90 15.81 11.86
CA TYR A 102 -11.01 16.40 12.88
C TYR A 102 -10.71 17.88 12.65
N ALA A 103 -10.90 18.38 11.44
CA ALA A 103 -10.66 19.77 11.05
C ALA A 103 -11.78 20.29 10.13
N PRO A 104 -13.03 20.36 10.61
CA PRO A 104 -14.18 20.76 9.78
C PRO A 104 -14.15 22.26 9.40
N THR A 105 -13.33 23.08 10.06
CA THR A 105 -13.21 24.51 9.75
C THR A 105 -11.88 24.83 9.08
N LEU A 106 -11.84 25.91 8.31
CA LEU A 106 -10.61 26.37 7.64
C LEU A 106 -9.49 26.68 8.65
N GLU A 107 -9.83 27.23 9.81
CA GLU A 107 -8.87 27.51 10.88
C GLU A 107 -8.21 26.24 11.39
N LEU A 108 -8.97 25.18 11.67
CA LEU A 108 -8.44 23.89 12.10
C LEU A 108 -7.60 23.23 11.00
N ARG A 109 -8.01 23.32 9.72
CA ARG A 109 -7.21 22.82 8.59
C ARG A 109 -5.88 23.53 8.49
N ASN A 110 -5.85 24.85 8.67
CA ASN A 110 -4.61 25.63 8.67
C ASN A 110 -3.69 25.22 9.85
N GLN A 111 -4.24 24.90 11.01
CA GLN A 111 -3.45 24.40 12.14
C GLN A 111 -2.88 23.01 11.84
N LEU A 112 -3.67 22.09 11.29
CA LEU A 112 -3.18 20.76 10.89
C LEU A 112 -2.09 20.84 9.80
N SER A 113 -2.20 21.76 8.86
CA SER A 113 -1.22 21.93 7.78
C SER A 113 0.17 22.31 8.27
N THR A 114 0.32 22.78 9.51
CA THR A 114 1.62 23.06 10.14
C THR A 114 2.33 21.80 10.65
N THR A 115 1.64 20.68 10.75
CA THR A 115 2.21 19.40 11.16
C THR A 115 2.56 18.57 9.94
N ARG A 116 3.63 17.76 10.02
CA ARG A 116 3.96 16.77 9.00
C ARG A 116 3.31 15.41 9.25
N LYS A 117 2.65 15.26 10.39
CA LYS A 117 2.00 14.00 10.75
C LYS A 117 0.61 13.95 10.11
N ILE A 118 0.38 12.93 9.31
CA ILE A 118 -0.92 12.59 8.76
C ILE A 118 -1.61 11.55 9.64
N TYR A 119 -2.93 11.40 9.52
CA TYR A 119 -3.67 10.31 10.13
C TYR A 119 -3.74 9.13 9.17
N ALA A 120 -3.33 7.96 9.64
CA ALA A 120 -3.56 6.68 8.97
C ALA A 120 -3.76 5.56 9.99
N ASP A 121 -4.55 4.55 9.63
CA ASP A 121 -4.73 3.34 10.45
C ASP A 121 -3.54 2.40 10.32
N VAL A 122 -2.86 2.46 9.15
CA VAL A 122 -1.68 1.65 8.84
C VAL A 122 -0.65 2.53 8.12
N TYR A 123 0.61 2.41 8.54
CA TYR A 123 1.76 3.01 7.86
C TYR A 123 2.66 1.88 7.36
N ILE A 124 2.89 1.84 6.04
CA ILE A 124 3.74 0.87 5.38
C ILE A 124 4.99 1.58 4.88
N ASP A 125 6.13 1.17 5.40
CA ASP A 125 7.41 1.86 5.22
C ASP A 125 8.53 0.82 5.33
N ASP A 126 9.63 0.95 4.57
CA ASP A 126 10.75 0.01 4.56
C ASP A 126 11.46 -0.12 5.92
N ARG A 127 11.28 0.86 6.79
CA ARG A 127 11.87 0.92 8.14
C ARG A 127 10.91 0.53 9.26
N ASN A 128 9.67 0.15 8.93
CA ASN A 128 8.64 -0.23 9.88
C ASN A 128 7.90 -1.47 9.38
N LEU A 129 6.58 -1.41 9.18
CA LEU A 129 5.81 -2.48 8.53
C LEU A 129 6.13 -2.46 7.03
N ASN A 130 6.96 -3.41 6.57
CA ASN A 130 7.35 -3.43 5.18
C ASN A 130 6.25 -4.00 4.26
N ALA A 131 6.38 -3.70 2.96
CA ALA A 131 5.39 -4.06 1.97
C ALA A 131 5.21 -5.57 1.81
N ASP A 132 6.29 -6.35 1.91
CA ASP A 132 6.22 -7.81 1.74
C ASP A 132 5.46 -8.45 2.91
N GLU A 133 5.70 -7.99 4.13
CA GLU A 133 4.99 -8.45 5.31
C GLU A 133 3.49 -8.09 5.23
N TYR A 134 3.17 -6.89 4.76
CA TYR A 134 1.78 -6.47 4.58
C TYR A 134 1.09 -7.25 3.47
N LEU A 135 1.79 -7.47 2.34
CA LEU A 135 1.32 -8.31 1.25
C LEU A 135 1.04 -9.73 1.73
N GLU A 136 1.98 -10.35 2.44
CA GLU A 136 1.83 -11.70 2.95
C GLU A 136 0.61 -11.87 3.85
N LYS A 137 0.35 -10.89 4.72
CA LYS A 137 -0.82 -10.89 5.61
C LYS A 137 -2.16 -10.71 4.90
N ASN A 138 -2.14 -10.21 3.66
CA ASN A 138 -3.35 -9.84 2.91
C ASN A 138 -3.50 -10.57 1.56
N LEU A 139 -2.75 -11.65 1.33
CA LEU A 139 -2.76 -12.41 0.06
C LEU A 139 -4.17 -12.85 -0.38
N ILE A 140 -5.06 -13.13 0.59
CA ILE A 140 -6.45 -13.51 0.32
C ILE A 140 -7.24 -12.46 -0.47
N LEU A 141 -6.76 -11.22 -0.51
CA LEU A 141 -7.40 -10.12 -1.26
C LEU A 141 -6.93 -10.03 -2.72
N LEU A 142 -5.94 -10.84 -3.11
CA LEU A 142 -5.45 -10.89 -4.48
C LEU A 142 -6.28 -11.85 -5.35
N ASP A 143 -6.33 -11.54 -6.64
CA ASP A 143 -6.95 -12.42 -7.64
C ASP A 143 -6.09 -13.68 -7.91
N GLU A 144 -6.72 -14.71 -8.50
CA GLU A 144 -6.04 -15.97 -8.81
C GLU A 144 -4.84 -15.79 -9.74
N LYS A 145 -4.93 -14.86 -10.70
CA LYS A 145 -3.83 -14.57 -11.61
C LYS A 145 -2.64 -14.02 -10.88
N SER A 146 -2.84 -13.06 -9.97
CA SER A 146 -1.78 -12.49 -9.15
C SER A 146 -1.12 -13.54 -8.25
N LEU A 147 -1.90 -14.43 -7.65
CA LEU A 147 -1.38 -15.54 -6.86
C LEU A 147 -0.57 -16.52 -7.72
N TYR A 148 -1.05 -16.83 -8.92
CA TYR A 148 -0.33 -17.67 -9.89
C TYR A 148 1.00 -17.04 -10.30
N ASP A 149 1.01 -15.75 -10.63
CA ASP A 149 2.21 -15.00 -11.01
C ASP A 149 3.25 -14.95 -9.86
N MET A 150 2.79 -15.09 -8.61
CA MET A 150 3.64 -15.21 -7.42
C MET A 150 4.14 -16.65 -7.16
N GLY A 151 3.82 -17.61 -8.02
CA GLY A 151 4.20 -19.02 -7.87
C GLY A 151 3.31 -19.81 -6.88
N ILE A 152 2.16 -19.27 -6.47
CA ILE A 152 1.18 -19.95 -5.64
C ILE A 152 0.21 -20.67 -6.58
N THR A 153 0.64 -21.82 -7.17
CA THR A 153 -0.01 -22.37 -8.37
C THR A 153 -1.12 -23.39 -8.12
N GLU A 154 -0.89 -24.44 -7.38
CA GLU A 154 -1.78 -25.60 -7.45
C GLU A 154 -2.75 -25.75 -6.27
N ASN A 155 -2.57 -24.97 -5.23
CA ASN A 155 -3.42 -25.00 -4.03
C ASN A 155 -3.69 -23.58 -3.48
N ALA A 156 -3.85 -22.60 -4.36
CA ALA A 156 -4.12 -21.22 -3.92
C ALA A 156 -5.34 -21.14 -2.98
N THR A 157 -6.40 -21.90 -3.31
CA THR A 157 -7.60 -21.96 -2.47
C THR A 157 -7.33 -22.63 -1.13
N GLU A 158 -6.59 -23.74 -1.09
CA GLU A 158 -6.22 -24.45 0.13
C GLU A 158 -5.28 -23.60 0.99
N PHE A 159 -4.28 -22.99 0.37
CA PHE A 159 -3.37 -22.02 0.99
C PHE A 159 -4.10 -20.85 1.66
N LEU A 160 -5.10 -20.28 0.95
CA LEU A 160 -5.90 -19.17 1.47
C LEU A 160 -6.82 -19.62 2.61
N ILE A 161 -7.42 -20.80 2.49
CA ILE A 161 -8.30 -21.38 3.51
C ILE A 161 -7.52 -21.64 4.79
N GLU A 162 -6.35 -22.28 4.72
CA GLU A 162 -5.53 -22.53 5.91
C GLU A 162 -5.08 -21.24 6.62
N ARG A 163 -4.77 -20.19 5.87
CA ARG A 163 -4.44 -18.89 6.47
C ARG A 163 -5.62 -18.18 7.13
N VAL A 164 -6.83 -18.40 6.62
CA VAL A 164 -8.05 -17.84 7.23
C VAL A 164 -8.42 -18.59 8.51
N LEU A 165 -8.24 -19.91 8.52
CA LEU A 165 -8.62 -20.76 9.66
C LEU A 165 -7.59 -20.72 10.80
N ASN A 166 -6.33 -20.34 10.53
CA ASN A 166 -5.24 -20.28 11.52
C ASN A 166 -5.00 -18.84 12.06
N LYS A 167 -5.90 -17.90 11.82
CA LYS A 167 -5.99 -16.58 12.45
C LYS A 167 -7.01 -16.58 13.57
#